data_b6b939918a777053711d099e06283195
#
_entry.id   b6b939918a777053711d099e06283195
#
_cell.length_a   1.000
_cell.length_b   1.000
_cell.length_c   1.000
_cell.angle_alpha   90.00
_cell.angle_beta   90.00
_cell.angle_gamma   90.00
#
_symmetry.space_group_name_H-M   'P 1'
#
loop_
_entity.id
_entity.type
_entity.pdbx_description
1 polymer ?
#
loop_
_entity_poly.entity_id
_entity_poly.type
_entity_poly.pdbx_seq_one_letter_code
_entity_poly.pdbx_strand_id
1 'polypeptide(L)'
;MARCTGETKIHMMELKQLYYFKIAAEFEHITKAANYLGLNQPALSRSMSELENELGVKLFEKKGRGIMLSADGKYFYTQVCEMFRVLDNAKEELKKHNAPSRPVVINVASNTALYVSGLLGFLREKIPAAQIRYSTVKRRQLLELLKNREVDFIICSPILEPKYKIETMLLMEEKCPVIFPADHWLAKKDAVTLKELEKEPFITVSEGFGIRDTADGFFEMAGFTPNYIIETTDTVSARALVRDGYGITFTSYSTLQLTAGLAGNYILPKDPACIGTVSLSHMRDMEMTPECALVKESIIEYFALLSEKAQAACAHDPQM
;
A
#
# COMPACT_ATOMS: atom_id res chain seq x y z
N MET A 1 23.79 -36.72 -47.71
CA MET A 1 24.25 -35.35 -47.45
C MET A 1 23.14 -34.40 -47.85
N ALA A 2 22.28 -33.99 -46.93
CA ALA A 2 21.28 -32.96 -47.11
C ALA A 2 21.63 -31.82 -46.12
N ARG A 3 22.04 -30.68 -46.66
CA ARG A 3 22.34 -29.47 -45.91
C ARG A 3 21.03 -28.85 -45.41
N CYS A 4 20.79 -28.89 -44.11
CA CYS A 4 19.81 -28.03 -43.47
C CYS A 4 20.43 -26.62 -43.33
N THR A 5 20.13 -25.73 -44.28
CA THR A 5 20.35 -24.29 -44.16
C THR A 5 19.00 -23.65 -43.94
N GLY A 6 18.55 -23.65 -42.69
CA GLY A 6 17.46 -22.80 -42.20
C GLY A 6 18.04 -21.85 -41.19
N GLU A 7 18.62 -20.73 -41.63
CA GLU A 7 18.90 -19.58 -40.77
C GLU A 7 17.56 -19.00 -40.38
N THR A 8 17.07 -19.43 -39.22
CA THR A 8 16.00 -18.71 -38.53
C THR A 8 16.62 -17.40 -38.04
N LYS A 9 16.44 -16.31 -38.80
CA LYS A 9 16.69 -14.96 -38.31
C LYS A 9 15.83 -14.79 -37.04
N ILE A 10 16.46 -14.92 -35.90
CA ILE A 10 15.86 -14.51 -34.64
C ILE A 10 15.76 -12.99 -34.74
N HIS A 11 14.59 -12.47 -35.13
CA HIS A 11 14.26 -11.07 -34.96
C HIS A 11 14.12 -10.87 -33.45
N MET A 12 15.17 -10.42 -32.81
CA MET A 12 15.13 -10.03 -31.40
C MET A 12 14.55 -8.62 -31.32
N MET A 13 13.43 -8.47 -30.63
CA MET A 13 12.90 -7.17 -30.24
C MET A 13 14.01 -6.29 -29.65
N GLU A 14 14.17 -5.11 -30.19
CA GLU A 14 15.17 -4.17 -29.67
C GLU A 14 14.63 -3.48 -28.40
N LEU A 15 15.48 -3.36 -27.39
CA LEU A 15 15.17 -2.63 -26.15
C LEU A 15 14.66 -1.21 -26.43
N LYS A 16 15.17 -0.60 -27.49
CA LYS A 16 14.77 0.73 -27.97
C LYS A 16 13.32 0.76 -28.47
N GLN A 17 12.87 -0.28 -29.16
CA GLN A 17 11.47 -0.39 -29.60
C GLN A 17 10.53 -0.55 -28.43
N LEU A 18 10.90 -1.33 -27.40
CA LEU A 18 10.11 -1.47 -26.17
C LEU A 18 10.02 -0.17 -25.41
N TYR A 19 11.09 0.62 -25.38
CA TYR A 19 11.06 1.97 -24.79
C TYR A 19 10.13 2.92 -25.57
N TYR A 20 10.18 2.87 -26.89
CA TYR A 20 9.29 3.67 -27.74
C TYR A 20 7.83 3.29 -27.54
N PHE A 21 7.53 1.98 -27.43
CA PHE A 21 6.20 1.48 -27.12
C PHE A 21 5.70 2.00 -25.77
N LYS A 22 6.53 1.93 -24.72
CA LYS A 22 6.21 2.44 -23.38
C LYS A 22 5.82 3.92 -23.44
N ILE A 23 6.61 4.75 -24.08
CA ILE A 23 6.34 6.20 -24.22
C ILE A 23 5.10 6.46 -25.07
N ALA A 24 4.88 5.72 -26.15
CA ALA A 24 3.69 5.85 -26.98
C ALA A 24 2.40 5.51 -26.20
N ALA A 25 2.47 4.52 -25.31
CA ALA A 25 1.39 4.11 -24.42
C ALA A 25 1.07 5.19 -23.36
N GLU A 26 2.08 5.79 -22.76
CA GLU A 26 1.93 6.85 -21.74
C GLU A 26 1.30 8.12 -22.30
N PHE A 27 1.65 8.50 -23.52
CA PHE A 27 1.11 9.71 -24.16
C PHE A 27 -0.25 9.51 -24.83
N GLU A 28 -0.65 8.28 -25.11
CA GLU A 28 -1.86 7.95 -25.93
C GLU A 28 -1.97 8.79 -27.23
N HIS A 29 -0.82 9.27 -27.71
CA HIS A 29 -0.76 10.15 -28.87
C HIS A 29 0.62 10.07 -29.57
N ILE A 30 0.66 9.44 -30.73
CA ILE A 30 1.91 9.15 -31.46
C ILE A 30 2.77 10.40 -31.72
N THR A 31 2.15 11.53 -32.15
CA THR A 31 2.92 12.74 -32.44
C THR A 31 3.56 13.35 -31.19
N LYS A 32 2.85 13.36 -30.06
CA LYS A 32 3.39 13.84 -28.78
C LYS A 32 4.52 12.94 -28.29
N ALA A 33 4.33 11.63 -28.36
CA ALA A 33 5.35 10.64 -28.02
C ALA A 33 6.61 10.77 -28.90
N ALA A 34 6.41 10.93 -30.21
CA ALA A 34 7.53 11.14 -31.15
C ALA A 34 8.34 12.40 -30.80
N ASN A 35 7.64 13.53 -30.53
CA ASN A 35 8.31 14.76 -30.12
C ASN A 35 9.10 14.60 -28.81
N TYR A 36 8.53 13.91 -27.82
CA TYR A 36 9.22 13.59 -26.56
C TYR A 36 10.48 12.76 -26.78
N LEU A 37 10.44 11.80 -27.71
CA LEU A 37 11.54 10.92 -28.07
C LEU A 37 12.57 11.56 -29.02
N GLY A 38 12.32 12.79 -29.48
CA GLY A 38 13.18 13.43 -30.50
C GLY A 38 13.10 12.76 -31.86
N LEU A 39 11.98 12.11 -32.20
CA LEU A 39 11.73 11.41 -33.44
C LEU A 39 10.69 12.13 -34.30
N ASN A 40 10.68 11.85 -35.62
CA ASN A 40 9.54 12.20 -36.43
C ASN A 40 8.41 11.14 -36.26
N GLN A 41 7.17 11.57 -36.39
CA GLN A 41 5.98 10.72 -36.21
C GLN A 41 5.99 9.47 -37.13
N PRO A 42 6.38 9.54 -38.45
CA PRO A 42 6.46 8.35 -39.29
C PRO A 42 7.44 7.28 -38.78
N ALA A 43 8.58 7.69 -38.21
CA ALA A 43 9.56 6.77 -37.67
C ALA A 43 9.02 6.02 -36.43
N LEU A 44 8.35 6.72 -35.50
CA LEU A 44 7.73 6.09 -34.35
C LEU A 44 6.59 5.16 -34.78
N SER A 45 5.70 5.60 -35.70
CA SER A 45 4.62 4.74 -36.21
C SER A 45 5.15 3.47 -36.88
N ARG A 46 6.24 3.57 -37.65
CA ARG A 46 6.88 2.42 -38.28
C ARG A 46 7.41 1.46 -37.23
N SER A 47 8.13 1.96 -36.24
CA SER A 47 8.67 1.14 -35.15
C SER A 47 7.55 0.40 -34.38
N MET A 48 6.40 1.05 -34.13
CA MET A 48 5.24 0.40 -33.50
C MET A 48 4.66 -0.70 -34.41
N SER A 49 4.53 -0.44 -35.71
CA SER A 49 4.03 -1.44 -36.65
C SER A 49 4.96 -2.64 -36.79
N GLU A 50 6.28 -2.42 -36.76
CA GLU A 50 7.28 -3.50 -36.77
C GLU A 50 7.17 -4.35 -35.50
N LEU A 51 7.01 -3.74 -34.34
CA LEU A 51 6.81 -4.43 -33.06
C LEU A 51 5.49 -5.25 -33.05
N GLU A 52 4.38 -4.68 -33.51
CA GLU A 52 3.11 -5.39 -33.65
C GLU A 52 3.20 -6.58 -34.60
N ASN A 53 3.91 -6.42 -35.71
CA ASN A 53 4.12 -7.49 -36.69
C ASN A 53 4.97 -8.63 -36.11
N GLU A 54 6.00 -8.31 -35.32
CA GLU A 54 6.84 -9.30 -34.66
C GLU A 54 6.07 -10.08 -33.60
N LEU A 55 5.21 -9.39 -32.83
CA LEU A 55 4.36 -10.01 -31.81
C LEU A 55 3.12 -10.72 -32.38
N GLY A 56 2.74 -10.42 -33.63
CA GLY A 56 1.55 -10.96 -34.28
C GLY A 56 0.23 -10.43 -33.73
N VAL A 57 0.25 -9.36 -32.93
CA VAL A 57 -0.93 -8.76 -32.29
C VAL A 57 -0.94 -7.25 -32.45
N LYS A 58 -2.11 -6.63 -32.34
CA LYS A 58 -2.24 -5.19 -32.28
C LYS A 58 -2.12 -4.70 -30.84
N LEU A 59 -1.17 -3.79 -30.62
CA LEU A 59 -0.94 -3.18 -29.30
C LEU A 59 -1.74 -1.89 -29.11
N PHE A 60 -2.08 -1.21 -30.22
CA PHE A 60 -2.82 0.03 -30.20
C PHE A 60 -4.08 -0.02 -31.05
N GLU A 61 -5.12 0.67 -30.58
CA GLU A 61 -6.37 0.94 -31.28
C GLU A 61 -6.54 2.45 -31.50
N LYS A 62 -7.25 2.84 -32.56
CA LYS A 62 -7.57 4.25 -32.82
C LYS A 62 -8.64 4.76 -31.84
N LYS A 63 -8.39 5.93 -31.25
CA LYS A 63 -9.36 6.63 -30.39
C LYS A 63 -9.44 8.10 -30.81
N GLY A 64 -10.38 8.43 -31.67
CA GLY A 64 -10.51 9.77 -32.20
C GLY A 64 -9.25 10.22 -32.96
N ARG A 65 -8.59 11.29 -32.46
CA ARG A 65 -7.31 11.80 -32.99
C ARG A 65 -6.07 11.16 -32.34
N GLY A 66 -6.24 10.30 -31.37
CA GLY A 66 -5.19 9.62 -30.62
C GLY A 66 -5.19 8.11 -30.84
N ILE A 67 -4.44 7.44 -29.98
CA ILE A 67 -4.37 5.99 -29.87
C ILE A 67 -4.66 5.59 -28.41
N MET A 68 -5.12 4.38 -28.20
CA MET A 68 -5.22 3.76 -26.89
C MET A 68 -4.66 2.34 -26.95
N LEU A 69 -4.25 1.80 -25.81
CA LEU A 69 -3.81 0.40 -25.74
C LEU A 69 -4.97 -0.56 -25.96
N SER A 70 -4.78 -1.55 -26.81
CA SER A 70 -5.65 -2.72 -26.91
C SER A 70 -5.58 -3.57 -25.63
N ALA A 71 -6.37 -4.64 -25.52
CA ALA A 71 -6.27 -5.59 -24.42
C ALA A 71 -4.85 -6.23 -24.35
N ASP A 72 -4.31 -6.66 -25.50
CA ASP A 72 -2.96 -7.21 -25.61
C ASP A 72 -1.91 -6.14 -25.32
N GLY A 73 -2.15 -4.89 -25.79
CA GLY A 73 -1.29 -3.75 -25.52
C GLY A 73 -1.19 -3.42 -24.03
N LYS A 74 -2.27 -3.50 -23.27
CA LYS A 74 -2.27 -3.29 -21.81
C LYS A 74 -1.48 -4.37 -21.09
N TYR A 75 -1.68 -5.62 -21.47
CA TYR A 75 -0.91 -6.72 -20.92
C TYR A 75 0.58 -6.53 -21.21
N PHE A 76 0.93 -6.28 -22.47
CA PHE A 76 2.31 -6.12 -22.89
C PHE A 76 2.97 -4.89 -22.25
N TYR A 77 2.24 -3.78 -22.10
CA TYR A 77 2.71 -2.57 -21.41
C TYR A 77 3.15 -2.87 -19.97
N THR A 78 2.35 -3.65 -19.25
CA THR A 78 2.70 -4.06 -17.88
C THR A 78 4.01 -4.84 -17.84
N GLN A 79 4.23 -5.77 -18.80
CA GLN A 79 5.46 -6.56 -18.85
C GLN A 79 6.68 -5.71 -19.24
N VAL A 80 6.51 -4.79 -20.18
CA VAL A 80 7.57 -3.87 -20.62
C VAL A 80 7.96 -2.92 -19.48
N CYS A 81 7.01 -2.40 -18.73
CA CYS A 81 7.30 -1.58 -17.55
C CYS A 81 8.08 -2.37 -16.49
N GLU A 82 7.70 -3.63 -16.24
CA GLU A 82 8.42 -4.51 -15.31
C GLU A 82 9.86 -4.78 -15.77
N MET A 83 10.07 -5.04 -17.05
CA MET A 83 11.40 -5.25 -17.62
C MET A 83 12.30 -4.03 -17.45
N PHE A 84 11.82 -2.81 -17.82
CA PHE A 84 12.61 -1.59 -17.64
C PHE A 84 12.94 -1.33 -16.19
N ARG A 85 12.01 -1.60 -15.28
CA ARG A 85 12.24 -1.47 -13.85
C ARG A 85 13.35 -2.40 -13.35
N VAL A 86 13.38 -3.67 -13.79
CA VAL A 86 14.45 -4.61 -13.45
C VAL A 86 15.81 -4.09 -13.94
N LEU A 87 15.86 -3.55 -15.16
CA LEU A 87 17.08 -2.96 -15.70
C LEU A 87 17.51 -1.71 -14.94
N ASP A 88 16.60 -0.85 -14.54
CA ASP A 88 16.94 0.36 -13.80
C ASP A 88 17.38 0.03 -12.37
N ASN A 89 16.74 -0.96 -11.72
CA ASN A 89 17.21 -1.49 -10.44
C ASN A 89 18.63 -2.06 -10.55
N ALA A 90 18.92 -2.86 -11.59
CA ALA A 90 20.26 -3.39 -11.81
C ALA A 90 21.30 -2.28 -12.04
N LYS A 91 20.96 -1.21 -12.77
CA LYS A 91 21.83 -0.03 -12.94
C LYS A 91 22.10 0.68 -11.62
N GLU A 92 21.08 0.84 -10.79
CA GLU A 92 21.24 1.45 -9.46
C GLU A 92 22.10 0.59 -8.53
N GLU A 93 21.93 -0.73 -8.55
CA GLU A 93 22.80 -1.65 -7.80
C GLU A 93 24.25 -1.56 -8.27
N LEU A 94 24.51 -1.57 -9.58
CA LEU A 94 25.87 -1.39 -10.10
C LEU A 94 26.49 -0.04 -9.71
N LYS A 95 25.70 1.03 -9.63
CA LYS A 95 26.17 2.32 -9.11
C LYS A 95 26.50 2.27 -7.62
N LYS A 96 25.74 1.48 -6.83
CA LYS A 96 26.02 1.26 -5.40
C LYS A 96 27.35 0.54 -5.19
N HIS A 97 27.67 -0.47 -6.01
CA HIS A 97 28.95 -1.19 -5.93
C HIS A 97 30.19 -0.29 -6.17
N ASN A 98 30.03 0.81 -6.91
CA ASN A 98 31.13 1.70 -7.29
C ASN A 98 31.21 3.01 -6.46
N ALA A 99 30.34 3.21 -5.45
CA ALA A 99 30.31 4.41 -4.62
C ALA A 99 30.70 4.10 -3.17
N PRO A 100 31.68 4.79 -2.57
CA PRO A 100 31.94 4.63 -1.15
C PRO A 100 30.76 5.16 -0.33
N SER A 101 30.16 4.26 0.49
CA SER A 101 29.28 4.59 1.62
C SER A 101 28.00 5.40 1.30
N ARG A 102 27.18 5.02 0.31
CA ARG A 102 25.80 5.49 0.31
C ARG A 102 24.96 4.68 1.31
N PRO A 103 24.12 5.32 2.12
CA PRO A 103 23.21 4.60 3.00
C PRO A 103 22.30 3.70 2.16
N VAL A 104 22.10 2.47 2.61
CA VAL A 104 21.09 1.58 2.02
C VAL A 104 19.73 2.24 2.20
N VAL A 105 18.98 2.38 1.09
CA VAL A 105 17.61 2.95 1.12
C VAL A 105 16.62 1.82 1.17
N ILE A 106 15.76 1.80 2.20
CA ILE A 106 14.69 0.83 2.34
C ILE A 106 13.36 1.57 2.31
N ASN A 107 12.48 1.14 1.42
CA ASN A 107 11.20 1.77 1.16
C ASN A 107 10.08 0.98 1.86
N VAL A 108 9.36 1.64 2.74
CA VAL A 108 8.23 1.05 3.47
C VAL A 108 6.97 1.86 3.18
N ALA A 109 5.87 1.20 2.88
CA ALA A 109 4.59 1.86 2.73
C ALA A 109 3.54 1.27 3.67
N SER A 110 2.52 2.06 4.05
CA SER A 110 1.44 1.61 4.91
C SER A 110 0.12 2.29 4.54
N ASN A 111 -1.01 1.68 4.90
CA ASN A 111 -2.32 2.34 4.87
C ASN A 111 -2.73 2.89 6.25
N THR A 112 -1.80 2.96 7.19
CA THR A 112 -2.01 3.55 8.51
C THR A 112 -0.84 4.43 8.88
N ALA A 113 -1.12 5.62 9.43
CA ALA A 113 -0.10 6.55 9.90
C ALA A 113 0.21 6.40 11.40
N LEU A 114 -0.55 5.56 12.11
CA LEU A 114 -0.61 5.58 13.56
C LEU A 114 0.67 5.11 14.26
N TYR A 115 1.39 4.18 13.63
CA TYR A 115 2.61 3.57 14.23
C TYR A 115 3.90 4.22 13.74
N VAL A 116 3.80 5.15 12.79
CA VAL A 116 4.93 5.63 11.98
C VAL A 116 6.04 6.25 12.82
N SER A 117 5.70 7.19 13.68
CA SER A 117 6.72 7.95 14.43
C SER A 117 7.52 7.05 15.37
N GLY A 118 6.84 6.16 16.10
CA GLY A 118 7.49 5.19 16.98
C GLY A 118 8.31 4.17 16.21
N LEU A 119 7.77 3.63 15.13
CA LEU A 119 8.47 2.67 14.27
C LEU A 119 9.72 3.29 13.65
N LEU A 120 9.62 4.48 13.07
CA LEU A 120 10.78 5.15 12.45
C LEU A 120 11.85 5.52 13.47
N GLY A 121 11.45 5.94 14.68
CA GLY A 121 12.39 6.13 15.79
C GLY A 121 13.14 4.86 16.15
N PHE A 122 12.41 3.76 16.33
CA PHE A 122 12.96 2.45 16.64
C PHE A 122 13.93 1.94 15.54
N LEU A 123 13.52 2.04 14.27
CA LEU A 123 14.36 1.64 13.14
C LEU A 123 15.63 2.48 13.05
N ARG A 124 15.57 3.79 13.33
CA ARG A 124 16.74 4.67 13.32
C ARG A 124 17.75 4.31 14.39
N GLU A 125 17.29 3.89 15.58
CA GLU A 125 18.18 3.43 16.65
C GLU A 125 18.87 2.10 16.30
N LYS A 126 18.10 1.16 15.71
CA LYS A 126 18.62 -0.16 15.35
C LYS A 126 19.52 -0.15 14.11
N ILE A 127 19.22 0.72 13.13
CA ILE A 127 19.87 0.73 11.82
C ILE A 127 20.24 2.17 11.41
N PRO A 128 21.15 2.83 12.14
CA PRO A 128 21.48 4.24 11.89
C PRO A 128 22.10 4.50 10.51
N ALA A 129 22.68 3.47 9.88
CA ALA A 129 23.29 3.57 8.54
C ALA A 129 22.28 3.47 7.40
N ALA A 130 21.03 3.02 7.64
CA ALA A 130 20.01 2.91 6.61
C ALA A 130 19.20 4.21 6.48
N GLN A 131 18.83 4.54 5.24
CA GLN A 131 17.83 5.56 4.95
C GLN A 131 16.47 4.88 4.78
N ILE A 132 15.55 5.10 5.72
CA ILE A 132 14.19 4.61 5.60
C ILE A 132 13.34 5.66 4.90
N ARG A 133 12.69 5.27 3.80
CA ARG A 133 11.65 6.06 3.14
C ARG A 133 10.31 5.46 3.46
N TYR A 134 9.45 6.25 4.08
CA TYR A 134 8.12 5.80 4.48
C TYR A 134 7.05 6.61 3.76
N SER A 135 6.00 5.93 3.31
CA SER A 135 4.83 6.57 2.69
C SER A 135 3.52 5.98 3.22
N THR A 136 2.51 6.83 3.36
CA THR A 136 1.15 6.41 3.69
C THR A 136 0.28 6.54 2.46
N VAL A 137 -0.32 5.43 2.02
CA VAL A 137 -1.16 5.34 0.82
C VAL A 137 -2.36 4.43 1.08
N LYS A 138 -3.36 4.48 0.21
CA LYS A 138 -4.53 3.61 0.31
C LYS A 138 -4.16 2.15 0.04
N ARG A 139 -4.91 1.21 0.64
CA ARG A 139 -4.69 -0.26 0.54
C ARG A 139 -4.47 -0.75 -0.90
N ARG A 140 -5.24 -0.25 -1.86
CA ARG A 140 -5.10 -0.61 -3.27
C ARG A 140 -3.72 -0.24 -3.82
N GLN A 141 -3.24 0.96 -3.50
CA GLN A 141 -1.93 1.46 -3.92
C GLN A 141 -0.79 0.68 -3.27
N LEU A 142 -0.93 0.24 -2.01
CA LEU A 142 0.07 -0.62 -1.35
C LEU A 142 0.39 -1.87 -2.17
N LEU A 143 -0.64 -2.56 -2.66
CA LEU A 143 -0.46 -3.76 -3.47
C LEU A 143 0.20 -3.47 -4.81
N GLU A 144 -0.10 -2.34 -5.42
CA GLU A 144 0.52 -1.90 -6.67
C GLU A 144 2.00 -1.57 -6.45
N LEU A 145 2.33 -0.77 -5.42
CA LEU A 145 3.71 -0.42 -5.06
C LEU A 145 4.54 -1.68 -4.76
N LEU A 146 3.99 -2.64 -4.02
CA LEU A 146 4.68 -3.88 -3.70
C LEU A 146 4.91 -4.75 -4.95
N LYS A 147 3.91 -4.93 -5.80
CA LYS A 147 4.02 -5.68 -7.05
C LYS A 147 5.01 -5.05 -8.03
N ASN A 148 5.02 -3.72 -8.10
CA ASN A 148 5.95 -2.96 -8.92
C ASN A 148 7.35 -2.88 -8.29
N ARG A 149 7.56 -3.45 -7.10
CA ARG A 149 8.81 -3.36 -6.32
C ARG A 149 9.28 -1.92 -6.07
N GLU A 150 8.36 -0.99 -5.99
CA GLU A 150 8.62 0.40 -5.62
C GLU A 150 8.83 0.53 -4.10
N VAL A 151 8.37 -0.47 -3.34
CA VAL A 151 8.61 -0.61 -1.90
C VAL A 151 9.09 -2.02 -1.58
N ASP A 152 9.91 -2.12 -0.53
CA ASP A 152 10.47 -3.37 -0.03
C ASP A 152 9.48 -4.07 0.90
N PHE A 153 8.81 -3.27 1.74
CA PHE A 153 7.85 -3.76 2.73
C PHE A 153 6.57 -2.93 2.71
N ILE A 154 5.45 -3.60 2.99
CA ILE A 154 4.20 -2.91 3.30
C ILE A 154 3.68 -3.34 4.67
N ILE A 155 3.16 -2.37 5.44
CA ILE A 155 2.47 -2.57 6.70
C ILE A 155 0.99 -2.27 6.45
N CYS A 156 0.12 -3.24 6.64
CA CYS A 156 -1.29 -3.13 6.25
C CYS A 156 -2.22 -3.51 7.39
N SER A 157 -3.26 -2.71 7.58
CA SER A 157 -4.40 -2.97 8.46
C SER A 157 -5.71 -2.83 7.65
N PRO A 158 -6.68 -3.76 7.78
CA PRO A 158 -6.51 -5.09 8.34
C PRO A 158 -5.54 -5.95 7.53
N ILE A 159 -5.20 -7.13 8.06
CA ILE A 159 -4.26 -8.06 7.43
C ILE A 159 -4.60 -8.29 5.95
N LEU A 160 -3.56 -8.35 5.11
CA LEU A 160 -3.72 -8.76 3.70
C LEU A 160 -3.92 -10.27 3.62
N GLU A 161 -4.92 -10.67 2.84
CA GLU A 161 -5.04 -12.08 2.49
C GLU A 161 -3.78 -12.55 1.73
N PRO A 162 -3.26 -13.74 2.06
CA PRO A 162 -2.12 -14.31 1.35
C PRO A 162 -2.40 -14.40 -0.14
N LYS A 163 -1.53 -13.83 -0.96
CA LYS A 163 -1.62 -13.90 -2.42
C LYS A 163 -0.38 -14.56 -3.00
N TYR A 164 -0.54 -15.18 -4.17
CA TYR A 164 0.60 -15.74 -4.90
C TYR A 164 1.70 -14.68 -5.07
N LYS A 165 2.94 -15.04 -4.74
CA LYS A 165 4.14 -14.21 -4.74
C LYS A 165 4.25 -13.16 -3.61
N ILE A 166 3.25 -12.99 -2.76
CA ILE A 166 3.35 -12.11 -1.59
C ILE A 166 3.42 -13.00 -0.34
N GLU A 167 4.41 -12.73 0.49
CA GLU A 167 4.52 -13.28 1.84
C GLU A 167 3.93 -12.28 2.81
N THR A 168 2.98 -12.71 3.61
CA THR A 168 2.31 -11.89 4.62
C THR A 168 2.41 -12.56 5.96
N MET A 169 2.79 -11.79 6.98
CA MET A 169 2.81 -12.24 8.36
C MET A 169 2.00 -11.29 9.24
N LEU A 170 1.30 -11.84 10.20
CA LEU A 170 0.60 -11.08 11.23
C LEU A 170 1.65 -10.48 12.18
N LEU A 171 1.55 -9.18 12.44
CA LEU A 171 2.40 -8.46 13.38
C LEU A 171 1.72 -8.27 14.73
N MET A 172 0.43 -7.91 14.72
CA MET A 172 -0.30 -7.55 15.91
C MET A 172 -1.80 -7.73 15.71
N GLU A 173 -2.49 -8.10 16.78
CA GLU A 173 -3.94 -8.01 16.95
C GLU A 173 -4.24 -7.07 18.11
N GLU A 174 -5.24 -6.22 17.95
CA GLU A 174 -5.63 -5.28 19.01
C GLU A 174 -7.13 -5.00 19.01
N LYS A 175 -7.66 -4.70 20.19
CA LYS A 175 -9.04 -4.24 20.32
C LYS A 175 -9.25 -2.89 19.66
N CYS A 176 -10.43 -2.68 19.09
CA CYS A 176 -10.82 -1.43 18.45
C CYS A 176 -11.98 -0.78 19.22
N PRO A 177 -11.68 0.14 20.15
CA PRO A 177 -12.69 0.89 20.87
C PRO A 177 -13.38 1.93 19.98
N VAL A 178 -14.58 2.32 20.42
CA VAL A 178 -15.32 3.46 19.87
C VAL A 178 -15.09 4.67 20.72
N ILE A 179 -14.69 5.80 20.11
CA ILE A 179 -14.57 7.11 20.76
C ILE A 179 -15.89 7.85 20.57
N PHE A 180 -16.33 8.56 21.61
CA PHE A 180 -17.58 9.30 21.62
C PHE A 180 -17.48 10.59 22.45
N PRO A 181 -18.40 11.58 22.26
CA PRO A 181 -18.42 12.83 23.01
C PRO A 181 -18.70 12.63 24.51
N ALA A 182 -18.32 13.57 25.37
CA ALA A 182 -18.43 13.44 26.81
C ALA A 182 -19.88 13.28 27.32
N ASP A 183 -20.84 13.89 26.66
CA ASP A 183 -22.28 13.86 26.98
C ASP A 183 -23.05 12.76 26.25
N HIS A 184 -22.37 11.89 25.52
CA HIS A 184 -22.97 10.80 24.77
C HIS A 184 -23.56 9.73 25.71
N TRP A 185 -24.67 9.07 25.29
CA TRP A 185 -25.32 8.01 26.08
C TRP A 185 -24.38 6.82 26.40
N LEU A 186 -23.38 6.59 25.57
CA LEU A 186 -22.33 5.58 25.79
C LEU A 186 -21.54 5.82 27.08
N ALA A 187 -21.44 7.06 27.56
CA ALA A 187 -20.77 7.38 28.83
C ALA A 187 -21.43 6.75 30.07
N LYS A 188 -22.66 6.27 29.93
CA LYS A 188 -23.43 5.61 30.99
C LYS A 188 -23.44 4.08 30.88
N LYS A 189 -22.65 3.54 29.95
CA LYS A 189 -22.58 2.11 29.66
C LYS A 189 -21.22 1.54 30.06
N ASP A 190 -21.20 0.37 30.63
CA ASP A 190 -19.98 -0.39 30.88
C ASP A 190 -19.53 -1.16 29.63
N ALA A 191 -20.47 -1.42 28.70
CA ALA A 191 -20.18 -2.10 27.46
C ALA A 191 -21.28 -1.87 26.40
N VAL A 192 -20.96 -2.07 25.14
CA VAL A 192 -21.86 -1.88 24.00
C VAL A 192 -21.67 -3.03 22.99
N THR A 193 -22.70 -3.34 22.24
CA THR A 193 -22.60 -4.19 21.04
C THR A 193 -22.59 -3.34 19.79
N LEU A 194 -22.03 -3.87 18.70
CA LEU A 194 -22.05 -3.18 17.40
C LEU A 194 -23.48 -2.85 16.95
N LYS A 195 -24.44 -3.75 17.23
CA LYS A 195 -25.84 -3.53 16.85
C LYS A 195 -26.49 -2.36 17.56
N GLU A 196 -26.09 -2.04 18.79
CA GLU A 196 -26.57 -0.85 19.51
C GLU A 196 -26.09 0.45 18.85
N LEU A 197 -25.00 0.40 18.07
CA LEU A 197 -24.42 1.55 17.34
C LEU A 197 -25.02 1.77 15.95
N GLU A 198 -25.92 0.92 15.47
CA GLU A 198 -26.45 0.95 14.09
C GLU A 198 -27.02 2.30 13.67
N LYS A 199 -27.61 3.06 14.61
CA LYS A 199 -28.26 4.34 14.33
C LYS A 199 -27.37 5.56 14.61
N GLU A 200 -26.16 5.32 15.09
CA GLU A 200 -25.25 6.40 15.44
C GLU A 200 -24.66 7.09 14.21
N PRO A 201 -24.42 8.40 14.30
CA PRO A 201 -23.69 9.11 13.26
C PRO A 201 -22.19 8.80 13.39
N PHE A 202 -21.61 8.20 12.34
CA PHE A 202 -20.19 7.89 12.32
C PHE A 202 -19.37 8.94 11.59
N ILE A 203 -18.23 9.26 12.18
CA ILE A 203 -17.14 10.00 11.55
C ILE A 203 -16.07 9.00 11.16
N THR A 204 -15.53 9.09 9.96
CA THR A 204 -14.57 8.12 9.45
C THR A 204 -13.46 8.78 8.64
N VAL A 205 -12.43 8.01 8.30
CA VAL A 205 -11.43 8.39 7.31
C VAL A 205 -11.79 7.80 5.95
N SER A 206 -11.11 8.26 4.89
CA SER A 206 -11.37 7.80 3.53
C SER A 206 -11.14 6.29 3.38
N GLU A 207 -11.92 5.67 2.51
CA GLU A 207 -11.82 4.26 2.14
C GLU A 207 -10.39 3.88 1.72
N GLY A 208 -9.94 2.69 2.15
CA GLY A 208 -8.60 2.17 1.90
C GLY A 208 -7.57 2.55 2.96
N PHE A 209 -7.94 3.37 3.96
CA PHE A 209 -7.12 3.56 5.16
C PHE A 209 -7.51 2.57 6.26
N GLY A 210 -6.50 2.12 7.03
CA GLY A 210 -6.58 0.96 7.91
C GLY A 210 -7.77 0.92 8.85
N ILE A 211 -8.01 1.99 9.60
CA ILE A 211 -9.13 2.00 10.56
C ILE A 211 -10.50 2.01 9.88
N ARG A 212 -10.61 2.60 8.68
CA ARG A 212 -11.85 2.58 7.90
C ARG A 212 -12.14 1.16 7.41
N ASP A 213 -11.18 0.52 6.75
CA ASP A 213 -11.34 -0.83 6.23
C ASP A 213 -11.62 -1.84 7.36
N THR A 214 -11.00 -1.63 8.54
CA THR A 214 -11.25 -2.44 9.74
C THR A 214 -12.67 -2.26 10.27
N ALA A 215 -13.14 -1.01 10.40
CA ALA A 215 -14.48 -0.71 10.90
C ALA A 215 -15.58 -1.20 9.94
N ASP A 216 -15.36 -1.04 8.62
CA ASP A 216 -16.30 -1.56 7.60
C ASP A 216 -16.48 -3.08 7.73
N GLY A 217 -15.39 -3.82 8.00
CA GLY A 217 -15.47 -5.26 8.30
C GLY A 217 -16.30 -5.58 9.57
N PHE A 218 -16.21 -4.74 10.60
CA PHE A 218 -17.04 -4.92 11.79
C PHE A 218 -18.53 -4.72 11.51
N PHE A 219 -18.88 -3.69 10.74
CA PHE A 219 -20.27 -3.43 10.35
C PHE A 219 -20.82 -4.51 9.44
N GLU A 220 -20.02 -5.03 8.51
CA GLU A 220 -20.43 -6.17 7.66
C GLU A 220 -20.74 -7.40 8.51
N MET A 221 -19.88 -7.73 9.48
CA MET A 221 -20.14 -8.85 10.42
C MET A 221 -21.37 -8.62 11.30
N ALA A 222 -21.63 -7.37 11.71
CA ALA A 222 -22.81 -7.01 12.49
C ALA A 222 -24.11 -6.92 11.66
N GLY A 223 -24.00 -7.00 10.34
CA GLY A 223 -25.13 -7.04 9.41
C GLY A 223 -25.86 -5.72 9.21
N PHE A 224 -25.15 -4.58 9.28
CA PHE A 224 -25.71 -3.27 8.98
C PHE A 224 -24.73 -2.35 8.24
N THR A 225 -25.28 -1.34 7.57
CA THR A 225 -24.50 -0.29 6.91
C THR A 225 -24.39 0.92 7.84
N PRO A 226 -23.20 1.42 8.17
CA PRO A 226 -23.04 2.56 9.05
C PRO A 226 -23.52 3.87 8.39
N ASN A 227 -24.02 4.78 9.23
CA ASN A 227 -24.36 6.13 8.81
C ASN A 227 -23.12 7.03 8.87
N TYR A 228 -22.30 7.04 7.83
CA TYR A 228 -21.15 7.92 7.73
C TYR A 228 -21.60 9.35 7.37
N ILE A 229 -21.54 10.26 8.33
CA ILE A 229 -21.95 11.65 8.16
C ILE A 229 -20.80 12.59 7.79
N ILE A 230 -19.58 12.24 8.17
CA ILE A 230 -18.35 13.00 7.86
C ILE A 230 -17.24 12.02 7.51
N GLU A 231 -16.55 12.32 6.41
CA GLU A 231 -15.33 11.63 6.00
C GLU A 231 -14.15 12.61 6.02
N THR A 232 -13.02 12.22 6.62
CA THR A 232 -11.79 13.02 6.68
C THR A 232 -10.64 12.28 5.98
N THR A 233 -9.50 12.92 5.86
CA THR A 233 -8.29 12.29 5.30
C THR A 233 -7.34 11.76 6.39
N ASP A 234 -7.59 12.10 7.66
CA ASP A 234 -6.74 11.72 8.79
C ASP A 234 -7.54 11.48 10.08
N THR A 235 -6.97 10.69 10.96
CA THR A 235 -7.60 10.28 12.23
C THR A 235 -7.59 11.37 13.29
N VAL A 236 -6.70 12.37 13.21
CA VAL A 236 -6.65 13.48 14.17
C VAL A 236 -7.86 14.38 13.99
N SER A 237 -8.15 14.74 12.74
CA SER A 237 -9.37 15.49 12.37
C SER A 237 -10.65 14.73 12.76
N ALA A 238 -10.71 13.42 12.52
CA ALA A 238 -11.86 12.60 12.91
C ALA A 238 -12.11 12.68 14.43
N ARG A 239 -11.05 12.56 15.23
CA ARG A 239 -11.15 12.66 16.70
C ARG A 239 -11.56 14.05 17.18
N ALA A 240 -11.04 15.10 16.56
CA ALA A 240 -11.44 16.47 16.90
C ALA A 240 -12.95 16.67 16.69
N LEU A 241 -13.48 16.17 15.58
CA LEU A 241 -14.92 16.22 15.28
C LEU A 241 -15.76 15.42 16.29
N VAL A 242 -15.27 14.25 16.75
CA VAL A 242 -15.93 13.49 17.83
C VAL A 242 -15.97 14.31 19.11
N ARG A 243 -14.84 14.89 19.52
CA ARG A 243 -14.77 15.76 20.71
C ARG A 243 -15.75 16.93 20.63
N ASP A 244 -15.92 17.50 19.44
CA ASP A 244 -16.82 18.63 19.17
C ASP A 244 -18.30 18.21 19.03
N GLY A 245 -18.62 16.91 19.24
CA GLY A 245 -20.00 16.40 19.34
C GLY A 245 -20.65 15.99 18.03
N TYR A 246 -19.93 15.89 16.92
CA TYR A 246 -20.52 15.59 15.61
C TYR A 246 -20.87 14.12 15.41
N GLY A 247 -20.34 13.19 16.21
CA GLY A 247 -20.63 11.77 16.07
C GLY A 247 -19.62 10.89 16.81
N ILE A 248 -19.54 9.62 16.44
CA ILE A 248 -18.63 8.65 17.03
C ILE A 248 -17.66 8.10 15.97
N THR A 249 -16.54 7.51 16.41
CA THR A 249 -15.57 6.87 15.50
C THR A 249 -14.88 5.69 16.13
N PHE A 250 -14.45 4.72 15.31
CA PHE A 250 -13.55 3.67 15.75
C PHE A 250 -12.10 4.17 15.81
N THR A 251 -11.34 3.59 16.72
CA THR A 251 -9.87 3.75 16.78
C THR A 251 -9.25 2.43 17.19
N SER A 252 -7.93 2.30 17.06
CA SER A 252 -7.20 1.19 17.65
C SER A 252 -6.81 1.49 19.10
N TYR A 253 -6.73 0.46 19.95
CA TYR A 253 -6.39 0.63 21.36
C TYR A 253 -4.97 1.20 21.54
N SER A 254 -4.00 0.72 20.77
CA SER A 254 -2.65 1.26 20.77
C SER A 254 -2.59 2.75 20.43
N THR A 255 -3.48 3.22 19.55
CA THR A 255 -3.59 4.63 19.20
C THR A 255 -4.11 5.48 20.37
N LEU A 256 -5.06 4.98 21.16
CA LEU A 256 -5.49 5.66 22.37
C LEU A 256 -4.32 5.90 23.32
N GLN A 257 -3.49 4.88 23.52
CA GLN A 257 -2.33 4.96 24.39
C GLN A 257 -1.27 5.94 23.90
N LEU A 258 -0.96 5.93 22.60
CA LEU A 258 0.01 6.81 21.98
C LEU A 258 -0.44 8.29 21.96
N THR A 259 -1.75 8.55 22.06
CA THR A 259 -2.35 9.87 21.95
C THR A 259 -3.22 10.22 23.16
N ALA A 260 -2.82 9.79 24.35
CA ALA A 260 -3.58 9.93 25.60
C ALA A 260 -4.09 11.36 25.89
N GLY A 261 -3.37 12.40 25.45
CA GLY A 261 -3.80 13.79 25.56
C GLY A 261 -4.94 14.22 24.61
N LEU A 262 -5.30 13.37 23.63
CA LEU A 262 -6.40 13.57 22.68
C LEU A 262 -7.49 12.49 22.83
N ALA A 263 -7.36 11.60 23.82
CA ALA A 263 -8.34 10.57 24.09
C ALA A 263 -9.62 11.23 24.62
N GLY A 264 -10.70 11.16 23.86
CA GLY A 264 -12.07 11.38 24.37
C GLY A 264 -12.52 10.19 25.21
N ASN A 265 -13.79 10.18 25.62
CA ASN A 265 -14.39 8.97 26.18
C ASN A 265 -14.39 7.86 25.15
N TYR A 266 -14.17 6.64 25.57
CA TYR A 266 -14.20 5.47 24.71
C TYR A 266 -14.90 4.30 25.38
N ILE A 267 -15.34 3.33 24.60
CA ILE A 267 -15.92 2.09 25.07
C ILE A 267 -15.50 0.96 24.14
N LEU A 268 -15.27 -0.21 24.70
CA LEU A 268 -14.95 -1.41 23.94
C LEU A 268 -16.25 -2.16 23.57
N PRO A 269 -16.49 -2.43 22.27
CA PRO A 269 -17.55 -3.34 21.88
C PRO A 269 -17.35 -4.72 22.49
N LYS A 270 -18.45 -5.35 22.93
CA LYS A 270 -18.43 -6.74 23.45
C LYS A 270 -18.29 -7.80 22.36
N ASP A 271 -18.50 -7.38 21.11
CA ASP A 271 -18.43 -8.28 19.97
C ASP A 271 -17.01 -8.83 19.84
N PRO A 272 -16.79 -10.16 19.88
CA PRO A 272 -15.45 -10.76 19.83
C PRO A 272 -14.70 -10.42 18.54
N ALA A 273 -15.45 -10.04 17.51
CA ALA A 273 -14.93 -9.71 16.19
C ALA A 273 -14.36 -8.30 16.07
N CYS A 274 -14.49 -7.43 17.10
CA CYS A 274 -13.92 -6.06 17.07
C CYS A 274 -12.40 -6.07 17.35
N ILE A 275 -11.69 -6.93 16.62
CA ILE A 275 -10.23 -7.04 16.65
C ILE A 275 -9.66 -6.52 15.34
N GLY A 276 -8.85 -5.47 15.44
CA GLY A 276 -8.04 -4.98 14.34
C GLY A 276 -6.76 -5.80 14.20
N THR A 277 -6.31 -5.98 12.99
CA THR A 277 -5.08 -6.71 12.68
C THR A 277 -4.08 -5.83 11.94
N VAL A 278 -2.79 -6.00 12.18
CA VAL A 278 -1.71 -5.36 11.44
C VAL A 278 -0.78 -6.43 10.90
N SER A 279 -0.41 -6.33 9.64
CA SER A 279 0.47 -7.28 8.97
C SER A 279 1.65 -6.61 8.29
N LEU A 280 2.74 -7.36 8.16
CA LEU A 280 3.88 -7.05 7.30
C LEU A 280 3.83 -7.93 6.07
N SER A 281 4.05 -7.34 4.90
CA SER A 281 4.15 -8.13 3.67
C SER A 281 5.31 -7.67 2.81
N HIS A 282 5.88 -8.62 2.07
CA HIS A 282 6.91 -8.37 1.06
C HIS A 282 6.76 -9.38 -0.10
N MET A 283 7.45 -9.12 -1.21
CA MET A 283 7.47 -10.10 -2.30
C MET A 283 8.27 -11.33 -1.89
N ARG A 284 7.76 -12.53 -2.17
CA ARG A 284 8.41 -13.80 -1.80
C ARG A 284 9.77 -13.99 -2.48
N ASP A 285 9.90 -13.46 -3.69
CA ASP A 285 11.12 -13.49 -4.51
C ASP A 285 12.00 -12.25 -4.33
N MET A 286 11.79 -11.48 -3.23
CA MET A 286 12.62 -10.34 -2.85
C MET A 286 14.00 -10.86 -2.39
N GLU A 287 15.06 -10.27 -2.94
CA GLU A 287 16.40 -10.48 -2.41
C GLU A 287 16.51 -9.85 -1.01
N MET A 288 16.65 -10.72 -0.01
CA MET A 288 16.72 -10.29 1.38
C MET A 288 18.18 -9.95 1.73
N THR A 289 18.58 -8.71 1.46
CA THR A 289 19.90 -8.22 1.90
C THR A 289 20.00 -8.21 3.44
N PRO A 290 21.22 -8.22 4.03
CA PRO A 290 21.36 -8.15 5.49
C PRO A 290 20.62 -6.98 6.11
N GLU A 291 20.60 -5.81 5.46
CA GLU A 291 19.90 -4.62 5.92
C GLU A 291 18.39 -4.76 5.82
N CYS A 292 17.87 -5.34 4.73
CA CYS A 292 16.45 -5.65 4.60
C CYS A 292 16.00 -6.66 5.65
N ALA A 293 16.80 -7.70 5.92
CA ALA A 293 16.52 -8.67 6.98
C ALA A 293 16.45 -7.99 8.35
N LEU A 294 17.42 -7.13 8.66
CA LEU A 294 17.46 -6.40 9.93
C LEU A 294 16.27 -5.43 10.08
N VAL A 295 15.84 -4.76 8.98
CA VAL A 295 14.62 -3.91 9.00
C VAL A 295 13.38 -4.77 9.24
N LYS A 296 13.25 -5.92 8.55
CA LYS A 296 12.14 -6.85 8.76
C LYS A 296 12.05 -7.30 10.22
N GLU A 297 13.16 -7.77 10.78
CA GLU A 297 13.25 -8.21 12.18
C GLU A 297 12.93 -7.07 13.15
N SER A 298 13.44 -5.87 12.90
CA SER A 298 13.16 -4.69 13.73
C SER A 298 11.69 -4.25 13.67
N ILE A 299 11.04 -4.37 12.52
CA ILE A 299 9.60 -4.12 12.41
C ILE A 299 8.83 -5.14 13.27
N ILE A 300 9.17 -6.42 13.18
CA ILE A 300 8.53 -7.47 13.96
C ILE A 300 8.71 -7.20 15.47
N GLU A 301 9.95 -6.90 15.90
CA GLU A 301 10.28 -6.59 17.30
C GLU A 301 9.49 -5.36 17.80
N TYR A 302 9.43 -4.30 17.01
CA TYR A 302 8.66 -3.10 17.37
C TYR A 302 7.18 -3.41 17.64
N PHE A 303 6.54 -4.15 16.74
CA PHE A 303 5.13 -4.49 16.90
C PHE A 303 4.87 -5.48 18.03
N ALA A 304 5.81 -6.39 18.33
CA ALA A 304 5.75 -7.25 19.50
C ALA A 304 5.76 -6.43 20.80
N LEU A 305 6.70 -5.48 20.92
CA LEU A 305 6.77 -4.56 22.06
C LEU A 305 5.52 -3.66 22.19
N LEU A 306 4.98 -3.21 21.06
CA LEU A 306 3.76 -2.42 21.04
C LEU A 306 2.55 -3.24 21.51
N SER A 307 2.45 -4.50 21.07
CA SER A 307 1.40 -5.44 21.46
C SER A 307 1.45 -5.75 22.97
N GLU A 308 2.64 -6.02 23.51
CA GLU A 308 2.82 -6.25 24.95
C GLU A 308 2.38 -5.04 25.79
N LYS A 309 2.77 -3.84 25.38
CA LYS A 309 2.35 -2.59 26.04
C LYS A 309 0.85 -2.38 25.95
N ALA A 310 0.23 -2.61 24.80
CA ALA A 310 -1.20 -2.50 24.62
C ALA A 310 -1.98 -3.52 25.49
N GLN A 311 -1.51 -4.76 25.55
CA GLN A 311 -2.12 -5.80 26.39
C GLN A 311 -1.99 -5.48 27.87
N ALA A 312 -0.81 -5.04 28.35
CA ALA A 312 -0.60 -4.63 29.74
C ALA A 312 -1.48 -3.44 30.12
N ALA A 313 -1.60 -2.43 29.25
CA ALA A 313 -2.47 -1.28 29.49
C ALA A 313 -3.94 -1.71 29.50
N CYS A 314 -4.34 -2.56 28.59
CA CYS A 314 -5.70 -3.12 28.48
C CYS A 314 -6.10 -3.90 29.76
N ALA A 315 -5.19 -4.68 30.32
CA ALA A 315 -5.44 -5.45 31.56
C ALA A 315 -5.67 -4.57 32.81
N HIS A 316 -5.25 -3.31 32.81
CA HIS A 316 -5.41 -2.35 33.90
C HIS A 316 -6.46 -1.28 33.60
N ASP A 317 -7.13 -1.37 32.46
CA ASP A 317 -8.13 -0.41 32.02
C ASP A 317 -9.46 -0.64 32.76
N PRO A 318 -9.99 0.34 33.50
CA PRO A 318 -11.25 0.18 34.24
C PRO A 318 -12.48 -0.01 33.34
N GLN A 319 -12.33 0.15 32.02
CA GLN A 319 -13.40 -0.07 31.03
C GLN A 319 -13.33 -1.47 30.37
N MET A 320 -12.53 -2.37 30.93
CA MET A 320 -12.31 -3.76 30.45
C MET A 320 -13.18 -4.78 31.18
#